data_a215f9a88639b932e7349ef0933bf6fe
#
_entry.id   a215f9a88639b932e7349ef0933bf6fe
#
_cell.length_a   1.000
_cell.length_b   1.000
_cell.length_c   1.000
_cell.angle_alpha   90.00
_cell.angle_beta   90.00
_cell.angle_gamma   90.00
#
_symmetry.space_group_name_H-M   'P 1'
#
loop_
_entity.id
_entity.type
_entity.pdbx_description
1 polymer ?
#
loop_
_entity_poly.entity_id
_entity_poly.type
_entity_poly.pdbx_seq_one_letter_code
_entity_poly.pdbx_strand_id
1 'polypeptide(L)'
;HRKERLTIMAGYILSCCSTADLTEEHFRQRDIRYVCFHFSLDGKQYSDDLGKSISYDEFYKAISNGAETKTSQVNVDEFVDFFTPFLEEEMDIIHVCLYSAISGVYNSASIARNDLLRRYPNRKIYIIDSLGASSGYGLLMDKLADLRDGGMEIEKLHNWANEHKFELHHWFFSTDLSFYVKGGRISKAAG
;
A
#
# COMPACT_ATOMS: atom_id res chain seq x y z
N HIS A 1 -34.24 14.58 11.82
CA HIS A 1 -33.05 15.41 12.05
C HIS A 1 -31.81 14.56 11.74
N ARG A 2 -31.35 14.58 10.49
CA ARG A 2 -30.09 14.05 10.03
C ARG A 2 -29.02 15.04 10.53
N LYS A 3 -28.28 14.69 11.58
CA LYS A 3 -27.07 15.41 11.94
C LYS A 3 -26.09 15.23 10.77
N GLU A 4 -25.91 16.27 9.98
CA GLU A 4 -24.74 16.40 9.12
C GLU A 4 -23.53 16.33 10.06
N ARG A 5 -22.81 15.20 10.04
CA ARG A 5 -21.44 15.17 10.55
C ARG A 5 -20.64 16.08 9.62
N LEU A 6 -20.31 17.26 10.09
CA LEU A 6 -19.17 17.99 9.57
C LEU A 6 -17.96 17.05 9.76
N THR A 7 -17.62 16.31 8.73
CA THR A 7 -16.37 15.59 8.66
C THR A 7 -15.31 16.69 8.67
N ILE A 8 -14.68 16.91 9.82
CA ILE A 8 -13.42 17.66 9.87
C ILE A 8 -12.49 16.82 9.03
N MET A 9 -12.26 17.24 7.77
CA MET A 9 -11.29 16.59 6.91
C MET A 9 -9.96 16.69 7.64
N ALA A 10 -9.39 15.55 8.00
CA ALA A 10 -8.04 15.52 8.52
C ALA A 10 -7.15 16.22 7.48
N GLY A 11 -6.32 17.19 7.92
CA GLY A 11 -5.46 17.95 7.03
C GLY A 11 -4.33 17.13 6.40
N TYR A 12 -4.51 15.82 6.25
CA TYR A 12 -3.52 14.89 5.69
C TYR A 12 -4.18 13.70 4.98
N ILE A 13 -3.42 13.14 4.06
CA ILE A 13 -3.78 11.96 3.27
C ILE A 13 -3.30 10.69 3.97
N LEU A 14 -4.17 9.68 4.05
CA LEU A 14 -3.81 8.31 4.39
C LEU A 14 -3.74 7.48 3.11
N SER A 15 -2.62 6.83 2.86
CA SER A 15 -2.38 6.08 1.64
C SER A 15 -1.58 4.80 1.86
N CYS A 16 -1.66 3.89 0.88
CA CYS A 16 -0.87 2.66 0.83
C CYS A 16 -0.65 2.21 -0.62
N CYS A 17 -0.10 1.01 -0.80
CA CYS A 17 -0.05 0.37 -2.12
C CYS A 17 -1.27 -0.55 -2.33
N SER A 18 -1.56 -0.88 -3.59
CA SER A 18 -2.62 -1.85 -3.96
C SER A 18 -2.50 -3.19 -3.24
N THR A 19 -1.27 -3.58 -2.87
CA THR A 19 -0.95 -4.82 -2.14
C THR A 19 -1.53 -4.91 -0.71
N ALA A 20 -2.29 -3.91 -0.25
CA ALA A 20 -3.12 -4.01 0.95
C ALA A 20 -4.33 -4.93 0.75
N ASP A 21 -4.62 -5.28 -0.51
CA ASP A 21 -5.69 -6.19 -0.92
C ASP A 21 -7.07 -5.80 -0.36
N LEU A 22 -7.29 -4.49 -0.24
CA LEU A 22 -8.61 -3.93 0.05
C LEU A 22 -9.38 -3.76 -1.27
N THR A 23 -10.69 -3.85 -1.23
CA THR A 23 -11.52 -3.59 -2.40
C THR A 23 -11.52 -2.10 -2.76
N GLU A 24 -11.75 -1.77 -4.04
CA GLU A 24 -11.88 -0.39 -4.48
C GLU A 24 -12.97 0.37 -3.71
N GLU A 25 -14.09 -0.30 -3.43
CA GLU A 25 -15.16 0.27 -2.65
C GLU A 25 -14.71 0.60 -1.22
N HIS A 26 -13.92 -0.28 -0.59
CA HIS A 26 -13.38 -0.05 0.75
C HIS A 26 -12.40 1.13 0.76
N PHE A 27 -11.47 1.20 -0.20
CA PHE A 27 -10.58 2.34 -0.37
C PHE A 27 -11.34 3.66 -0.48
N ARG A 28 -12.39 3.68 -1.31
CA ARG A 28 -13.23 4.86 -1.51
C ARG A 28 -14.04 5.24 -0.26
N GLN A 29 -14.66 4.26 0.40
CA GLN A 29 -15.48 4.50 1.61
C GLN A 29 -14.65 5.02 2.77
N ARG A 30 -13.40 4.56 2.88
CA ARG A 30 -12.47 4.94 3.95
C ARG A 30 -11.59 6.11 3.58
N ASP A 31 -11.75 6.71 2.39
CA ASP A 31 -10.88 7.76 1.86
C ASP A 31 -9.38 7.42 2.04
N ILE A 32 -9.02 6.20 1.67
CA ILE A 32 -7.64 5.73 1.62
C ILE A 32 -7.18 5.80 0.16
N ARG A 33 -6.10 6.52 -0.11
CA ARG A 33 -5.51 6.60 -1.44
C ARG A 33 -4.56 5.43 -1.65
N TYR A 34 -4.44 4.93 -2.87
CA TYR A 34 -3.50 3.86 -3.16
C TYR A 34 -2.74 4.09 -4.45
N VAL A 35 -1.52 3.58 -4.49
CA VAL A 35 -0.67 3.50 -5.68
C VAL A 35 -0.50 2.03 -6.07
N CYS A 36 -0.58 1.77 -7.38
CA CYS A 36 -0.58 0.40 -7.89
C CYS A 36 0.83 -0.17 -7.99
N PHE A 37 1.01 -1.40 -7.53
CA PHE A 37 2.09 -2.27 -7.96
C PHE A 37 1.91 -2.66 -9.43
N HIS A 38 2.88 -3.37 -9.99
CA HIS A 38 2.82 -3.85 -11.36
C HIS A 38 3.09 -5.36 -11.41
N PHE A 39 2.59 -5.98 -12.45
CA PHE A 39 2.93 -7.35 -12.78
C PHE A 39 2.97 -7.56 -14.30
N SER A 40 3.68 -8.58 -14.73
CA SER A 40 3.64 -9.06 -16.09
C SER A 40 2.97 -10.42 -16.14
N LEU A 41 2.23 -10.67 -17.21
CA LEU A 41 1.64 -11.97 -17.53
C LEU A 41 2.02 -12.29 -18.97
N ASP A 42 2.83 -13.34 -19.19
CA ASP A 42 3.40 -13.70 -20.49
C ASP A 42 4.06 -12.53 -21.21
N GLY A 43 4.81 -11.70 -20.44
CA GLY A 43 5.52 -10.53 -20.96
C GLY A 43 4.69 -9.27 -21.11
N LYS A 44 3.36 -9.33 -21.06
CA LYS A 44 2.50 -8.14 -21.07
C LYS A 44 2.44 -7.51 -19.68
N GLN A 45 2.64 -6.19 -19.62
CA GLN A 45 2.63 -5.42 -18.38
C GLN A 45 1.21 -4.99 -17.98
N TYR A 46 0.94 -5.04 -16.69
CA TYR A 46 -0.31 -4.62 -16.09
C TYR A 46 -0.03 -3.84 -14.79
N SER A 47 -0.91 -2.91 -14.46
CA SER A 47 -0.99 -2.36 -13.11
C SER A 47 -1.87 -3.25 -12.25
N ASP A 48 -1.51 -3.40 -10.99
CA ASP A 48 -2.36 -4.03 -9.96
C ASP A 48 -3.47 -3.04 -9.56
N ASP A 49 -4.40 -2.83 -10.47
CA ASP A 49 -5.48 -1.84 -10.40
C ASP A 49 -6.80 -2.40 -9.85
N LEU A 50 -6.68 -3.40 -8.99
CA LEU A 50 -7.79 -4.08 -8.32
C LEU A 50 -8.73 -4.83 -9.29
N GLY A 51 -8.16 -5.39 -10.36
CA GLY A 51 -8.88 -6.23 -11.30
C GLY A 51 -9.58 -5.49 -12.44
N LYS A 52 -9.25 -4.21 -12.68
CA LYS A 52 -9.83 -3.41 -13.77
C LYS A 52 -9.22 -3.73 -15.13
N SER A 53 -7.89 -3.81 -15.22
CA SER A 53 -7.16 -4.11 -16.47
C SER A 53 -7.25 -5.59 -16.87
N ILE A 54 -7.34 -6.47 -15.90
CA ILE A 54 -7.54 -7.91 -16.04
C ILE A 54 -8.28 -8.40 -14.80
N SER A 55 -9.34 -9.18 -14.98
CA SER A 55 -10.07 -9.74 -13.84
C SER A 55 -9.24 -10.77 -13.09
N TYR A 56 -9.51 -10.93 -11.80
CA TYR A 56 -8.84 -11.96 -10.99
C TYR A 56 -9.05 -13.36 -11.57
N ASP A 57 -10.24 -13.67 -12.07
CA ASP A 57 -10.55 -14.98 -12.68
C ASP A 57 -9.70 -15.23 -13.94
N GLU A 58 -9.56 -14.23 -14.81
CA GLU A 58 -8.70 -14.32 -16.00
C GLU A 58 -7.22 -14.48 -15.62
N PHE A 59 -6.76 -13.72 -14.65
CA PHE A 59 -5.38 -13.80 -14.16
C PHE A 59 -5.06 -15.18 -13.60
N TYR A 60 -5.86 -15.68 -12.66
CA TYR A 60 -5.63 -16.99 -12.05
C TYR A 60 -5.82 -18.14 -13.02
N LYS A 61 -6.75 -18.02 -13.97
CA LYS A 61 -6.92 -19.00 -15.05
C LYS A 61 -5.70 -19.06 -15.96
N ALA A 62 -5.11 -17.92 -16.30
CA ALA A 62 -3.90 -17.88 -17.10
C ALA A 62 -2.72 -18.55 -16.36
N ILE A 63 -2.52 -18.24 -15.08
CA ILE A 63 -1.49 -18.88 -14.25
C ILE A 63 -1.70 -20.39 -14.15
N SER A 64 -2.94 -20.85 -13.94
CA SER A 64 -3.28 -22.28 -13.88
C SER A 64 -2.99 -22.99 -15.21
N ASN A 65 -3.04 -22.27 -16.32
CA ASN A 65 -2.67 -22.77 -17.65
C ASN A 65 -1.16 -22.65 -17.96
N GLY A 66 -0.35 -22.23 -16.99
CA GLY A 66 1.10 -22.17 -17.11
C GLY A 66 1.67 -20.83 -17.53
N ALA A 67 0.88 -19.76 -17.56
CA ALA A 67 1.37 -18.42 -17.88
C ALA A 67 2.47 -18.00 -16.90
N GLU A 68 3.51 -17.33 -17.42
CA GLU A 68 4.58 -16.78 -16.61
C GLU A 68 4.17 -15.43 -16.04
N THR A 69 4.40 -15.24 -14.73
CA THR A 69 4.13 -13.98 -14.06
C THR A 69 5.33 -13.49 -13.24
N LYS A 70 5.53 -12.17 -13.22
CA LYS A 70 6.50 -11.48 -12.39
C LYS A 70 5.87 -10.22 -11.82
N THR A 71 6.23 -9.86 -10.60
CA THR A 71 5.78 -8.62 -9.97
C THR A 71 6.90 -7.59 -9.96
N SER A 72 6.53 -6.31 -10.01
CA SER A 72 7.43 -5.20 -9.77
C SER A 72 6.77 -4.18 -8.83
N GLN A 73 7.59 -3.60 -7.98
CA GLN A 73 7.15 -2.61 -7.00
C GLN A 73 6.97 -1.23 -7.65
N VAL A 74 6.29 -0.34 -6.94
CA VAL A 74 6.26 1.09 -7.23
C VAL A 74 7.68 1.65 -7.13
N ASN A 75 8.12 2.37 -8.14
CA ASN A 75 9.44 3.01 -8.17
C ASN A 75 9.41 4.42 -7.58
N VAL A 76 10.58 5.08 -7.52
CA VAL A 76 10.74 6.41 -6.92
C VAL A 76 9.94 7.47 -7.67
N ASP A 77 10.00 7.46 -8.99
CA ASP A 77 9.35 8.48 -9.83
C ASP A 77 7.81 8.35 -9.71
N GLU A 78 7.29 7.14 -9.69
CA GLU A 78 5.86 6.87 -9.47
C GLU A 78 5.38 7.37 -8.10
N PHE A 79 6.20 7.25 -7.06
CA PHE A 79 5.87 7.85 -5.76
C PHE A 79 5.92 9.37 -5.78
N VAL A 80 6.87 9.96 -6.49
CA VAL A 80 6.92 11.42 -6.68
C VAL A 80 5.65 11.88 -7.39
N ASP A 81 5.25 11.22 -8.46
CA ASP A 81 4.03 11.56 -9.21
C ASP A 81 2.76 11.37 -8.36
N PHE A 82 2.73 10.31 -7.55
CA PHE A 82 1.59 10.01 -6.67
C PHE A 82 1.44 11.00 -5.51
N PHE A 83 2.53 11.44 -4.89
CA PHE A 83 2.47 12.33 -3.73
C PHE A 83 2.36 13.82 -4.10
N THR A 84 2.92 14.23 -5.24
CA THR A 84 3.00 15.64 -5.65
C THR A 84 1.65 16.35 -5.64
N PRO A 85 0.55 15.82 -6.22
CA PRO A 85 -0.73 16.50 -6.24
C PRO A 85 -1.26 16.84 -4.84
N PHE A 86 -1.07 15.94 -3.86
CA PHE A 86 -1.52 16.19 -2.48
C PHE A 86 -0.69 17.30 -1.81
N LEU A 87 0.61 17.35 -2.08
CA LEU A 87 1.50 18.37 -1.53
C LEU A 87 1.22 19.75 -2.13
N GLU A 88 0.83 19.81 -3.42
CA GLU A 88 0.38 21.03 -4.10
C GLU A 88 -0.94 21.55 -3.52
N GLU A 89 -1.80 20.64 -3.05
CA GLU A 89 -3.04 20.97 -2.31
C GLU A 89 -2.79 21.23 -0.82
N GLU A 90 -1.52 21.41 -0.43
CA GLU A 90 -1.10 21.67 0.95
C GLU A 90 -1.47 20.58 1.96
N MET A 91 -1.67 19.34 1.52
CA MET A 91 -1.96 18.17 2.36
C MET A 91 -0.66 17.48 2.80
N ASP A 92 -0.60 17.10 4.06
CA ASP A 92 0.43 16.20 4.58
C ASP A 92 0.08 14.75 4.28
N ILE A 93 1.04 13.82 4.38
CA ILE A 93 0.86 12.43 3.91
C ILE A 93 1.34 11.43 4.97
N ILE A 94 0.53 10.41 5.24
CA ILE A 94 0.95 9.12 5.80
C ILE A 94 0.80 8.06 4.72
N HIS A 95 1.89 7.38 4.40
CA HIS A 95 1.91 6.27 3.46
C HIS A 95 2.43 4.99 4.13
N VAL A 96 1.65 3.92 4.05
CA VAL A 96 2.00 2.61 4.63
C VAL A 96 2.40 1.66 3.52
N CYS A 97 3.59 1.10 3.65
CA CYS A 97 4.19 0.19 2.68
C CYS A 97 4.03 -1.27 3.08
N LEU A 98 4.04 -2.13 2.08
CA LEU A 98 4.29 -3.56 2.21
C LEU A 98 5.62 -3.80 2.95
N TYR A 99 5.71 -4.90 3.70
CA TYR A 99 6.86 -5.26 4.52
C TYR A 99 8.20 -5.16 3.76
N SER A 100 9.12 -4.41 4.33
CA SER A 100 10.42 -4.10 3.71
C SER A 100 11.33 -5.31 3.51
N ALA A 101 11.12 -6.42 4.24
CA ALA A 101 11.89 -7.65 4.05
C ALA A 101 11.49 -8.43 2.77
N ILE A 102 10.32 -8.16 2.18
CA ILE A 102 9.84 -8.85 0.98
C ILE A 102 9.69 -7.95 -0.25
N SER A 103 9.87 -6.63 -0.08
CA SER A 103 9.83 -5.65 -1.17
C SER A 103 10.69 -4.43 -0.86
N GLY A 104 11.33 -3.88 -1.88
CA GLY A 104 12.05 -2.61 -1.79
C GLY A 104 11.17 -1.36 -1.81
N VAL A 105 9.84 -1.50 -1.82
CA VAL A 105 8.89 -0.38 -1.98
C VAL A 105 9.01 0.66 -0.87
N TYR A 106 9.28 0.25 0.37
CA TYR A 106 9.53 1.17 1.48
C TYR A 106 10.73 2.09 1.22
N ASN A 107 11.81 1.54 0.63
CA ASN A 107 12.98 2.32 0.27
C ASN A 107 12.67 3.30 -0.87
N SER A 108 11.93 2.87 -1.92
CA SER A 108 11.50 3.76 -3.01
C SER A 108 10.66 4.93 -2.50
N ALA A 109 9.66 4.65 -1.66
CA ALA A 109 8.82 5.68 -1.03
C ALA A 109 9.65 6.65 -0.15
N SER A 110 10.63 6.12 0.59
CA SER A 110 11.50 6.92 1.45
C SER A 110 12.43 7.84 0.66
N ILE A 111 12.93 7.41 -0.49
CA ILE A 111 13.73 8.24 -1.40
C ILE A 111 12.85 9.35 -1.99
N ALA A 112 11.67 9.00 -2.50
CA ALA A 112 10.70 9.99 -3.03
C ALA A 112 10.32 11.04 -1.96
N ARG A 113 10.03 10.59 -0.73
CA ARG A 113 9.79 11.50 0.40
C ARG A 113 10.93 12.50 0.60
N ASN A 114 12.17 12.02 0.62
CA ASN A 114 13.33 12.89 0.86
C ASN A 114 13.52 13.93 -0.26
N ASP A 115 13.20 13.58 -1.51
CA ASP A 115 13.22 14.51 -2.62
C ASP A 115 12.09 15.55 -2.51
N LEU A 116 10.87 15.09 -2.24
CA LEU A 116 9.70 15.94 -2.12
C LEU A 116 9.80 16.92 -0.93
N LEU A 117 10.35 16.51 0.20
CA LEU A 117 10.55 17.40 1.35
C LEU A 117 11.56 18.53 1.09
N ARG A 118 12.48 18.38 0.12
CA ARG A 118 13.31 19.50 -0.35
C ARG A 118 12.52 20.52 -1.16
N ARG A 119 11.52 20.07 -1.90
CA ARG A 119 10.64 20.93 -2.72
C ARG A 119 9.48 21.52 -1.92
N TYR A 120 9.01 20.77 -0.91
CA TYR A 120 7.87 21.14 -0.05
C TYR A 120 8.27 21.14 1.44
N PRO A 121 9.17 22.05 1.89
CA PRO A 121 9.79 21.99 3.23
C PRO A 121 8.81 22.20 4.39
N ASN A 122 7.63 22.75 4.11
CA ASN A 122 6.58 22.98 5.12
C ASN A 122 5.57 21.81 5.22
N ARG A 123 5.76 20.75 4.40
CA ARG A 123 4.88 19.57 4.41
C ARG A 123 5.49 18.44 5.21
N LYS A 124 4.63 17.51 5.65
CA LYS A 124 5.02 16.29 6.35
C LYS A 124 4.69 15.09 5.51
N ILE A 125 5.63 14.18 5.35
CA ILE A 125 5.45 12.91 4.67
C ILE A 125 6.01 11.83 5.59
N TYR A 126 5.15 10.97 6.10
CA TYR A 126 5.51 9.83 6.92
C TYR A 126 5.38 8.53 6.12
N ILE A 127 6.46 7.78 6.01
CA ILE A 127 6.47 6.46 5.37
C ILE A 127 6.59 5.42 6.47
N ILE A 128 5.67 4.47 6.51
CA ILE A 128 5.58 3.43 7.53
C ILE A 128 5.81 2.07 6.88
N ASP A 129 6.76 1.31 7.39
CA ASP A 129 6.88 -0.12 7.11
C ASP A 129 5.83 -0.86 7.95
N SER A 130 4.86 -1.49 7.30
CA SER A 130 3.77 -2.18 8.00
C SER A 130 4.20 -3.46 8.72
N LEU A 131 5.34 -4.03 8.34
CA LEU A 131 5.80 -5.37 8.73
C LEU A 131 4.80 -6.48 8.36
N GLY A 132 3.90 -6.21 7.42
CA GLY A 132 2.82 -7.09 7.00
C GLY A 132 2.65 -7.14 5.49
N ALA A 133 1.78 -8.04 5.04
CA ALA A 133 1.42 -8.23 3.64
C ALA A 133 -0.09 -8.45 3.50
N SER A 134 -0.63 -8.13 2.31
CA SER A 134 -2.01 -8.43 1.95
C SER A 134 -3.01 -7.86 2.97
N SER A 135 -4.10 -8.55 3.24
CA SER A 135 -5.14 -8.15 4.20
C SER A 135 -4.60 -7.90 5.62
N GLY A 136 -3.43 -8.42 5.97
CA GLY A 136 -2.78 -8.15 7.26
C GLY A 136 -2.47 -6.67 7.44
N TYR A 137 -1.79 -6.05 6.46
CA TYR A 137 -1.60 -4.61 6.57
C TYR A 137 -2.79 -3.79 6.05
N GLY A 138 -3.71 -4.41 5.28
CA GLY A 138 -5.02 -3.84 5.00
C GLY A 138 -5.82 -3.57 6.28
N LEU A 139 -5.77 -4.48 7.27
CA LEU A 139 -6.35 -4.28 8.60
C LEU A 139 -5.71 -3.10 9.35
N LEU A 140 -4.37 -2.94 9.24
CA LEU A 140 -3.68 -1.76 9.79
C LEU A 140 -4.21 -0.47 9.15
N MET A 141 -4.38 -0.46 7.82
CA MET A 141 -4.93 0.70 7.10
C MET A 141 -6.33 1.07 7.59
N ASP A 142 -7.20 0.08 7.78
CA ASP A 142 -8.56 0.31 8.26
C ASP A 142 -8.55 0.90 9.68
N LYS A 143 -7.67 0.39 10.54
CA LYS A 143 -7.50 0.93 11.89
C LYS A 143 -6.95 2.35 11.90
N LEU A 144 -5.98 2.66 11.04
CA LEU A 144 -5.47 4.03 10.90
C LEU A 144 -6.54 4.99 10.38
N ALA A 145 -7.41 4.51 9.47
CA ALA A 145 -8.55 5.30 9.01
C ALA A 145 -9.55 5.59 10.15
N ASP A 146 -9.84 4.63 11.04
CA ASP A 146 -10.68 4.86 12.23
C ASP A 146 -10.12 5.97 13.12
N LEU A 147 -8.82 5.93 13.39
CA LEU A 147 -8.15 6.91 14.24
C LEU A 147 -8.09 8.30 13.59
N ARG A 148 -7.81 8.36 12.29
CA ARG A 148 -7.86 9.60 11.50
C ARG A 148 -9.27 10.21 11.54
N ASP A 149 -10.30 9.40 11.28
CA ASP A 149 -11.70 9.81 11.25
C ASP A 149 -12.20 10.21 12.65
N GLY A 150 -11.54 9.70 13.69
CA GLY A 150 -11.69 10.14 15.07
C GLY A 150 -10.97 11.46 15.41
N GLY A 151 -10.28 12.07 14.44
CA GLY A 151 -9.61 13.36 14.59
C GLY A 151 -8.18 13.29 15.12
N MET A 152 -7.52 12.13 15.01
CA MET A 152 -6.12 12.00 15.46
C MET A 152 -5.19 12.80 14.56
N GLU A 153 -4.34 13.63 15.16
CA GLU A 153 -3.32 14.40 14.48
C GLU A 153 -2.27 13.49 13.80
N ILE A 154 -1.70 13.97 12.69
CA ILE A 154 -0.81 13.17 11.83
C ILE A 154 0.40 12.59 12.58
N GLU A 155 1.06 13.36 13.44
CA GLU A 155 2.20 12.88 14.23
C GLU A 155 1.80 11.78 15.22
N LYS A 156 0.65 11.96 15.85
CA LYS A 156 0.11 10.96 16.79
C LYS A 156 -0.26 9.68 16.06
N LEU A 157 -0.85 9.80 14.88
CA LEU A 157 -1.20 8.64 14.05
C LEU A 157 0.05 7.90 13.57
N HIS A 158 1.08 8.61 13.13
CA HIS A 158 2.37 8.02 12.76
C HIS A 158 3.01 7.27 13.95
N ASN A 159 3.05 7.88 15.13
CA ASN A 159 3.62 7.26 16.32
C ASN A 159 2.79 6.04 16.74
N TRP A 160 1.48 6.17 16.77
CA TRP A 160 0.56 5.06 17.07
C TRP A 160 0.80 3.88 16.14
N ALA A 161 0.88 4.11 14.82
CA ALA A 161 1.13 3.06 13.83
C ALA A 161 2.46 2.32 14.10
N ASN A 162 3.53 3.05 14.42
CA ASN A 162 4.83 2.43 14.69
C ASN A 162 4.86 1.64 16.02
N GLU A 163 4.10 2.05 17.01
CA GLU A 163 3.99 1.36 18.30
C GLU A 163 3.13 0.10 18.21
N HIS A 164 1.99 0.16 17.46
CA HIS A 164 0.96 -0.87 17.47
C HIS A 164 1.03 -1.85 16.29
N LYS A 165 1.81 -1.57 15.24
CA LYS A 165 1.96 -2.50 14.10
C LYS A 165 2.44 -3.90 14.50
N PHE A 166 3.13 -4.03 15.63
CA PHE A 166 3.57 -5.33 16.18
C PHE A 166 2.44 -6.12 16.87
N GLU A 167 1.31 -5.49 17.14
CA GLU A 167 0.13 -6.15 17.74
C GLU A 167 -0.69 -6.89 16.66
N LEU A 168 -0.41 -6.65 15.37
CA LEU A 168 -1.04 -7.35 14.28
C LEU A 168 -0.32 -8.68 14.04
N HIS A 169 -1.03 -9.77 14.26
CA HIS A 169 -0.54 -11.12 14.02
C HIS A 169 -0.88 -11.56 12.61
N HIS A 170 0.14 -11.85 11.81
CA HIS A 170 0.00 -12.30 10.43
C HIS A 170 0.15 -13.82 10.34
N TRP A 171 -0.94 -14.50 10.02
CA TRP A 171 -0.97 -15.94 9.81
C TRP A 171 -1.39 -16.23 8.38
N PHE A 172 -0.59 -16.97 7.66
CA PHE A 172 -0.91 -17.43 6.32
C PHE A 172 -0.42 -18.85 6.11
N PHE A 173 -1.02 -19.55 5.16
CA PHE A 173 -0.57 -20.86 4.72
C PHE A 173 -0.66 -20.93 3.20
N SER A 174 0.13 -21.82 2.61
CA SER A 174 0.09 -22.10 1.18
C SER A 174 0.20 -23.59 0.96
N THR A 175 -0.53 -24.10 -0.02
CA THR A 175 -0.45 -25.50 -0.44
C THR A 175 0.62 -25.72 -1.51
N ASP A 176 1.12 -24.64 -2.14
CA ASP A 176 2.17 -24.67 -3.15
C ASP A 176 3.12 -23.49 -2.95
N LEU A 177 4.40 -23.77 -2.71
CA LEU A 177 5.44 -22.77 -2.50
C LEU A 177 6.19 -22.38 -3.79
N SER A 178 5.85 -22.98 -4.93
CA SER A 178 6.55 -22.76 -6.21
C SER A 178 6.64 -21.28 -6.60
N PHE A 179 5.56 -20.53 -6.41
CA PHE A 179 5.53 -19.11 -6.76
C PHE A 179 6.39 -18.24 -5.84
N TYR A 180 6.54 -18.61 -4.57
CA TYR A 180 7.44 -17.92 -3.64
C TYR A 180 8.91 -18.15 -4.02
N VAL A 181 9.24 -19.38 -4.45
CA VAL A 181 10.58 -19.73 -4.96
C VAL A 181 10.85 -18.98 -6.27
N LYS A 182 9.92 -19.04 -7.25
CA LYS A 182 10.05 -18.33 -8.53
C LYS A 182 10.19 -16.80 -8.33
N GLY A 183 9.49 -16.26 -7.36
CA GLY A 183 9.56 -14.85 -6.99
C GLY A 183 10.80 -14.47 -6.18
N GLY A 184 11.62 -15.43 -5.73
CA GLY A 184 12.82 -15.18 -4.93
C GLY A 184 12.54 -14.77 -3.47
N ARG A 185 11.34 -15.03 -2.94
CA ARG A 185 10.97 -14.73 -1.55
C ARG A 185 11.34 -15.84 -0.58
N ILE A 186 11.52 -17.05 -1.07
CA ILE A 186 12.08 -18.19 -0.32
C ILE A 186 13.15 -18.90 -1.17
N SER A 187 14.09 -19.57 -0.50
CA SER A 187 15.08 -20.38 -1.20
C SER A 187 14.46 -21.68 -1.73
N LYS A 188 15.09 -22.27 -2.78
CA LYS A 188 14.69 -23.60 -3.29
C LYS A 188 14.76 -24.70 -2.23
N ALA A 189 15.60 -24.55 -1.20
CA ALA A 189 15.74 -25.51 -0.12
C ALA A 189 14.63 -25.40 0.94
N ALA A 190 13.90 -24.27 0.96
CA ALA A 190 12.81 -24.01 1.89
C ALA A 190 11.41 -24.25 1.26
N GLY A 191 11.33 -24.41 -0.08
CA GLY A 191 10.12 -24.70 -0.85
C GLY A 191 10.20 -26.08 -1.51
#